data_ece0bae238a3a7ed1cbbe444de1e8c89
#
_entry.id   ece0bae238a3a7ed1cbbe444de1e8c89
#
_cell.length_a   1.000
_cell.length_b   1.000
_cell.length_c   1.000
_cell.angle_alpha   90.00
_cell.angle_beta   90.00
_cell.angle_gamma   90.00
#
_symmetry.space_group_name_H-M   'P 1'
#
loop_
_entity.id
_entity.type
_entity.pdbx_description
1 polymer ?
#
loop_
_entity_poly.entity_id
_entity_poly.type
_entity_poly.pdbx_seq_one_letter_code
_entity_poly.pdbx_strand_id
1 'polypeptide(L)'
;MTVVTLALTAFNESSAPRLAALTPAPAQRLLPVGSPQPSVIAKLGELRLQLPIAPSRVTAIGFHGAGDRALALEPVGRQANEGLLARLGHKLFGGSSHGPIWYQVGGGQGPHTSGLDVGAAPGTSVYAPVDGRVVGLTPYVINGLSYGERIDIQPARAPSVVVSLTHVSALESVSVGSTVTASQTRLATVLDLSGVERQSLARYTNDSGNHVAIEVRPAATLAFP
;
A
#
# COMPACT_ATOMS: atom_id res chain seq x y z
N MET A 1 29.32 65.54 -59.54
CA MET A 1 29.40 64.65 -58.37
C MET A 1 28.05 64.06 -58.09
N THR A 2 27.82 62.81 -58.50
CA THR A 2 26.52 62.15 -58.43
C THR A 2 26.58 61.14 -57.30
N VAL A 3 25.78 61.34 -56.29
CA VAL A 3 25.67 60.41 -55.14
C VAL A 3 24.56 59.40 -55.49
N VAL A 4 24.92 58.14 -55.60
CA VAL A 4 23.98 57.04 -55.80
C VAL A 4 23.66 56.48 -54.42
N THR A 5 22.39 56.61 -54.02
CA THR A 5 21.87 56.04 -52.78
C THR A 5 21.33 54.67 -53.10
N LEU A 6 21.99 53.63 -52.55
CA LEU A 6 21.51 52.24 -52.64
C LEU A 6 20.52 52.00 -51.50
N ALA A 7 19.25 51.74 -51.84
CA ALA A 7 18.25 51.31 -50.89
C ALA A 7 18.30 49.79 -50.77
N LEU A 8 18.70 49.28 -49.60
CA LEU A 8 18.56 47.85 -49.25
C LEU A 8 17.15 47.60 -48.76
N THR A 9 16.36 46.86 -49.54
CA THR A 9 15.09 46.31 -49.10
C THR A 9 15.36 45.02 -48.31
N ALA A 10 15.22 45.14 -46.97
CA ALA A 10 15.23 43.96 -46.09
C ALA A 10 13.93 43.16 -46.30
N PHE A 11 14.04 41.96 -46.84
CA PHE A 11 12.94 41.00 -46.84
C PHE A 11 12.76 40.50 -45.41
N ASN A 12 11.64 40.89 -44.80
CA ASN A 12 11.20 40.40 -43.53
C ASN A 12 10.63 38.99 -43.73
N GLU A 13 11.44 37.96 -43.56
CA GLU A 13 10.93 36.60 -43.50
C GLU A 13 10.08 36.43 -42.24
N SER A 14 8.76 36.37 -42.46
CA SER A 14 7.80 35.98 -41.43
C SER A 14 8.10 34.56 -41.00
N SER A 15 8.80 34.40 -39.90
CA SER A 15 8.96 33.11 -39.25
C SER A 15 7.60 32.65 -38.75
N ALA A 16 6.96 31.75 -39.50
CA ALA A 16 5.78 31.04 -39.01
C ALA A 16 6.12 30.37 -37.67
N PRO A 17 5.24 30.47 -36.67
CA PRO A 17 5.50 29.79 -35.40
C PRO A 17 5.59 28.30 -35.69
N ARG A 18 6.80 27.73 -35.49
CA ARG A 18 6.96 26.28 -35.47
C ARG A 18 6.13 25.77 -34.29
N LEU A 19 5.01 25.12 -34.62
CA LEU A 19 4.32 24.26 -33.67
C LEU A 19 5.38 23.33 -33.07
N ALA A 20 5.72 23.56 -31.81
CA ALA A 20 6.58 22.64 -31.09
C ALA A 20 5.92 21.27 -31.17
N ALA A 21 6.56 20.34 -31.89
CA ALA A 21 6.11 18.97 -31.95
C ALA A 21 6.02 18.48 -30.49
N LEU A 22 4.79 18.25 -30.03
CA LEU A 22 4.54 17.64 -28.72
C LEU A 22 5.28 16.31 -28.74
N THR A 23 6.41 16.25 -28.06
CA THR A 23 7.15 15.01 -27.87
C THR A 23 6.17 14.04 -27.16
N PRO A 24 5.80 12.91 -27.79
CA PRO A 24 4.89 11.96 -27.14
C PRO A 24 5.47 11.61 -25.77
N ALA A 25 4.66 11.69 -24.72
CA ALA A 25 5.09 11.26 -23.41
C ALA A 25 5.55 9.80 -23.51
N PRO A 26 6.68 9.42 -22.88
CA PRO A 26 7.14 8.03 -22.93
C PRO A 26 6.00 7.09 -22.56
N ALA A 27 5.81 6.02 -23.33
CA ALA A 27 4.72 5.05 -23.14
C ALA A 27 4.62 4.54 -21.70
N GLN A 28 5.75 4.47 -20.98
CA GLN A 28 5.83 4.13 -19.55
C GLN A 28 5.05 5.07 -18.63
N ARG A 29 4.77 6.33 -19.03
CA ARG A 29 3.92 7.25 -18.25
C ARG A 29 2.43 7.10 -18.54
N LEU A 30 2.08 6.42 -19.61
CA LEU A 30 0.69 6.17 -20.02
C LEU A 30 0.21 4.79 -19.61
N LEU A 31 1.11 3.89 -19.20
CA LEU A 31 0.75 2.58 -18.68
C LEU A 31 0.17 2.74 -17.28
N PRO A 32 -0.92 1.99 -16.94
CA PRO A 32 -1.37 1.87 -15.56
C PRO A 32 -0.18 1.50 -14.68
N VAL A 33 -0.12 2.08 -13.48
CA VAL A 33 0.91 1.68 -12.50
C VAL A 33 0.79 0.17 -12.35
N GLY A 34 1.79 -0.58 -12.81
CA GLY A 34 1.80 -2.04 -12.77
C GLY A 34 1.68 -2.56 -11.34
N SER A 35 1.53 -3.88 -11.20
CA SER A 35 1.57 -4.53 -9.89
C SER A 35 2.81 -4.11 -9.10
N PRO A 36 2.72 -4.04 -7.76
CA PRO A 36 3.85 -3.64 -6.93
C PRO A 36 5.04 -4.58 -7.12
N GLN A 37 6.24 -4.04 -7.03
CA GLN A 37 7.44 -4.87 -6.93
C GLN A 37 7.40 -5.65 -5.60
N PRO A 38 7.78 -6.94 -5.60
CA PRO A 38 7.82 -7.73 -4.38
C PRO A 38 8.70 -7.06 -3.31
N SER A 39 8.09 -6.72 -2.18
CA SER A 39 8.76 -6.06 -1.06
C SER A 39 8.18 -6.60 0.24
N VAL A 40 8.98 -7.33 1.02
CA VAL A 40 8.56 -7.87 2.30
C VAL A 40 8.48 -6.74 3.32
N ILE A 41 7.32 -6.57 3.96
CA ILE A 41 7.07 -5.55 4.99
C ILE A 41 6.87 -6.12 6.38
N ALA A 42 6.51 -7.42 6.49
CA ALA A 42 6.41 -8.12 7.76
C ALA A 42 6.66 -9.62 7.57
N LYS A 43 6.98 -10.31 8.68
CA LYS A 43 7.16 -11.77 8.72
C LYS A 43 6.40 -12.38 9.90
N LEU A 44 6.09 -13.67 9.76
CA LEU A 44 5.62 -14.52 10.85
C LEU A 44 6.22 -15.92 10.63
N GLY A 45 7.32 -16.22 11.32
CA GLY A 45 8.13 -17.40 11.03
C GLY A 45 8.56 -17.41 9.54
N GLU A 46 8.19 -18.44 8.81
CA GLU A 46 8.51 -18.55 7.36
C GLU A 46 7.56 -17.74 6.46
N LEU A 47 6.41 -17.29 6.97
CA LEU A 47 5.47 -16.46 6.22
C LEU A 47 6.05 -15.07 6.00
N ARG A 48 6.03 -14.60 4.76
CA ARG A 48 6.49 -13.27 4.34
C ARG A 48 5.32 -12.50 3.76
N LEU A 49 4.94 -11.39 4.39
CA LEU A 49 3.91 -10.49 3.88
C LEU A 49 4.54 -9.48 2.93
N GLN A 50 4.10 -9.52 1.69
CA GLN A 50 4.50 -8.56 0.66
C GLN A 50 3.66 -7.28 0.76
N LEU A 51 4.25 -6.16 0.35
CA LEU A 51 3.55 -4.88 0.26
C LEU A 51 2.36 -5.01 -0.70
N PRO A 52 1.11 -4.78 -0.23
CA PRO A 52 -0.10 -4.99 -1.06
C PRO A 52 -0.42 -3.80 -1.98
N ILE A 53 0.34 -2.72 -1.87
CA ILE A 53 0.13 -1.46 -2.61
C ILE A 53 1.41 -1.09 -3.35
N ALA A 54 1.29 -0.51 -4.53
CA ALA A 54 2.45 -0.02 -5.28
C ALA A 54 3.25 0.97 -4.41
N PRO A 55 4.58 0.83 -4.27
CA PRO A 55 5.40 1.64 -3.37
C PRO A 55 5.20 3.16 -3.53
N SER A 56 4.98 3.63 -4.76
CA SER A 56 4.74 5.04 -5.07
C SER A 56 3.37 5.57 -4.59
N ARG A 57 2.49 4.70 -4.12
CA ARG A 57 1.15 5.03 -3.61
C ARG A 57 1.02 4.88 -2.10
N VAL A 58 2.03 4.32 -1.45
CA VAL A 58 2.04 4.16 0.01
C VAL A 58 2.28 5.51 0.67
N THR A 59 1.42 5.88 1.62
CA THR A 59 1.52 7.13 2.38
C THR A 59 2.17 6.91 3.74
N ALA A 60 1.91 5.77 4.40
CA ALA A 60 2.58 5.33 5.63
C ALA A 60 2.41 3.82 5.81
N ILE A 61 3.24 3.24 6.69
CA ILE A 61 3.09 1.86 7.18
C ILE A 61 3.03 1.94 8.70
N GLY A 62 2.00 1.33 9.31
CA GLY A 62 1.79 1.33 10.75
C GLY A 62 1.62 -0.07 11.31
N PHE A 63 2.09 -0.29 12.54
CA PHE A 63 1.81 -1.51 13.30
C PHE A 63 1.10 -1.14 14.60
N HIS A 64 0.11 -1.96 15.00
CA HIS A 64 -0.67 -1.77 16.21
C HIS A 64 -1.15 -3.11 16.79
N GLY A 65 -1.86 -3.10 17.91
CA GLY A 65 -2.56 -4.28 18.42
C GLY A 65 -3.89 -4.48 17.66
N ALA A 66 -4.14 -5.70 17.17
CA ALA A 66 -5.34 -6.04 16.39
C ALA A 66 -6.26 -7.05 17.10
N GLY A 67 -6.12 -7.18 18.42
CA GLY A 67 -6.89 -8.09 19.25
C GLY A 67 -6.14 -9.37 19.63
N ASP A 68 -6.73 -10.11 20.60
CA ASP A 68 -6.06 -11.24 21.24
C ASP A 68 -5.85 -12.47 20.34
N ARG A 69 -6.58 -12.55 19.23
CA ARG A 69 -6.48 -13.67 18.28
C ARG A 69 -5.52 -13.40 17.12
N ALA A 70 -5.08 -12.16 16.98
CA ALA A 70 -4.12 -11.79 15.96
C ALA A 70 -2.69 -12.11 16.41
N LEU A 71 -1.91 -12.67 15.52
CA LEU A 71 -0.54 -13.10 15.79
C LEU A 71 0.43 -11.92 15.64
N ALA A 72 1.44 -11.84 16.53
CA ALA A 72 2.47 -10.81 16.43
C ALA A 72 3.28 -11.00 15.15
N LEU A 73 3.41 -9.95 14.36
CA LEU A 73 4.25 -9.89 13.19
C LEU A 73 5.63 -9.33 13.54
N GLU A 74 6.63 -9.73 12.80
CA GLU A 74 7.98 -9.15 12.83
C GLU A 74 8.08 -8.07 11.72
N PRO A 75 8.05 -6.76 12.07
CA PRO A 75 8.18 -5.70 11.09
C PRO A 75 9.51 -5.76 10.34
N VAL A 76 9.48 -5.52 9.04
CA VAL A 76 10.69 -5.41 8.20
C VAL A 76 10.92 -3.94 7.88
N GLY A 77 12.17 -3.50 8.09
CA GLY A 77 12.56 -2.11 7.87
C GLY A 77 12.85 -1.36 9.15
N ARG A 78 12.75 -0.03 9.11
CA ARG A 78 13.14 0.86 10.21
C ARG A 78 11.91 1.52 10.85
N GLN A 79 11.80 1.43 12.18
CA GLN A 79 10.80 2.18 12.93
C GLN A 79 11.16 3.68 12.97
N ALA A 80 10.23 4.55 12.58
CA ALA A 80 10.46 6.00 12.53
C ALA A 80 10.33 6.67 13.91
N ASN A 81 9.39 6.21 14.73
CA ASN A 81 9.05 6.80 16.03
C ASN A 81 9.65 6.04 17.22
N GLU A 82 10.82 5.46 17.05
CA GLU A 82 11.59 4.87 18.15
C GLU A 82 12.04 5.93 19.17
N GLY A 83 12.05 5.57 20.47
CA GLY A 83 12.62 6.41 21.52
C GLY A 83 14.12 6.65 21.34
N LEU A 84 14.64 7.73 21.92
CA LEU A 84 16.05 8.14 21.77
C LEU A 84 17.04 7.04 22.19
N LEU A 85 16.74 6.27 23.23
CA LEU A 85 17.60 5.19 23.71
C LEU A 85 17.67 4.01 22.73
N ALA A 86 16.54 3.63 22.11
CA ALA A 86 16.49 2.60 21.09
C ALA A 86 17.27 3.01 19.83
N ARG A 87 17.15 4.29 19.39
CA ARG A 87 17.94 4.85 18.30
C ARG A 87 19.44 4.81 18.57
N LEU A 88 19.85 5.08 19.80
CA LEU A 88 21.26 5.03 20.21
C LEU A 88 21.79 3.60 20.18
N GLY A 89 21.01 2.63 20.67
CA GLY A 89 21.33 1.20 20.65
C GLY A 89 21.49 0.68 19.20
N HIS A 90 20.54 1.00 18.32
CA HIS A 90 20.64 0.63 16.90
C HIS A 90 21.82 1.29 16.18
N LYS A 91 22.20 2.49 16.54
CA LYS A 91 23.35 3.19 15.95
C LYS A 91 24.69 2.60 16.39
N LEU A 92 24.75 2.00 17.58
CA LEU A 92 25.97 1.39 18.13
C LEU A 92 26.11 -0.10 17.81
N PHE A 93 24.99 -0.84 17.67
CA PHE A 93 24.98 -2.30 17.55
C PHE A 93 24.12 -2.82 16.39
N GLY A 94 23.34 -1.95 15.74
CA GLY A 94 22.43 -2.31 14.66
C GLY A 94 23.09 -2.21 13.29
N GLY A 95 22.97 -3.26 12.49
CA GLY A 95 23.25 -3.21 11.06
C GLY A 95 22.29 -2.26 10.33
N SER A 96 22.66 -1.77 9.16
CA SER A 96 21.80 -0.97 8.30
C SER A 96 20.56 -1.76 7.91
N SER A 97 19.40 -1.46 8.53
CA SER A 97 18.14 -2.06 8.13
C SER A 97 17.70 -1.46 6.79
N HIS A 98 17.93 -2.21 5.71
CA HIS A 98 17.40 -1.89 4.40
C HIS A 98 15.93 -2.33 4.39
N GLY A 99 15.01 -1.40 4.15
CA GLY A 99 13.58 -1.69 4.12
C GLY A 99 12.72 -0.43 4.28
N PRO A 100 11.39 -0.58 4.22
CA PRO A 100 10.47 0.53 4.36
C PRO A 100 10.56 1.15 5.77
N ILE A 101 10.12 2.42 5.87
CA ILE A 101 9.94 3.09 7.15
C ILE A 101 8.54 2.77 7.66
N TRP A 102 8.43 2.38 8.94
CA TRP A 102 7.16 2.11 9.58
C TRP A 102 7.03 2.81 10.94
N TYR A 103 5.80 2.95 11.40
CA TYR A 103 5.44 3.60 12.66
C TYR A 103 4.80 2.61 13.61
N GLN A 104 5.17 2.66 14.89
CA GLN A 104 4.36 2.07 15.94
C GLN A 104 3.17 2.98 16.18
N VAL A 105 1.98 2.53 15.83
CA VAL A 105 0.71 3.22 16.08
C VAL A 105 0.17 2.81 17.42
N GLY A 106 -0.24 3.77 18.23
CA GLY A 106 -0.82 3.48 19.55
C GLY A 106 -2.27 3.01 19.44
N GLY A 107 -2.69 2.21 20.41
CA GLY A 107 -4.05 1.67 20.49
C GLY A 107 -4.15 0.19 20.13
N GLY A 108 -5.39 -0.33 20.21
CA GLY A 108 -5.66 -1.74 19.99
C GLY A 108 -5.35 -2.63 21.22
N GLN A 109 -5.81 -3.88 21.15
CA GLN A 109 -5.56 -4.92 22.15
C GLN A 109 -4.65 -6.01 21.57
N GLY A 110 -4.06 -6.82 22.42
CA GLY A 110 -3.17 -7.89 21.99
C GLY A 110 -1.75 -7.43 21.66
N PRO A 111 -0.97 -8.23 20.93
CA PRO A 111 0.42 -7.91 20.59
C PRO A 111 0.50 -6.63 19.75
N HIS A 112 1.44 -5.75 20.10
CA HIS A 112 1.57 -4.40 19.50
C HIS A 112 1.90 -4.39 17.99
N THR A 113 2.26 -5.53 17.42
CA THR A 113 2.57 -5.67 16.00
C THR A 113 1.63 -6.66 15.29
N SER A 114 0.48 -6.98 15.90
CA SER A 114 -0.45 -7.97 15.33
C SER A 114 -1.35 -7.42 14.21
N GLY A 115 -1.50 -6.11 14.14
CA GLY A 115 -2.14 -5.39 13.03
C GLY A 115 -1.13 -4.61 12.21
N LEU A 116 -1.28 -4.62 10.91
CA LEU A 116 -0.46 -3.93 9.93
C LEU A 116 -1.34 -3.09 9.01
N ASP A 117 -1.19 -1.78 9.09
CA ASP A 117 -1.89 -0.81 8.24
C ASP A 117 -0.95 -0.31 7.14
N VAL A 118 -1.38 -0.38 5.89
CA VAL A 118 -0.68 0.19 4.75
C VAL A 118 -1.51 1.31 4.15
N GLY A 119 -1.11 2.55 4.43
CA GLY A 119 -1.80 3.78 4.04
C GLY A 119 -1.73 4.04 2.55
N ALA A 120 -2.85 4.42 1.97
CA ALA A 120 -2.96 4.90 0.60
C ALA A 120 -4.27 5.67 0.38
N ALA A 121 -4.31 6.49 -0.68
CA ALA A 121 -5.53 7.19 -1.08
C ALA A 121 -6.66 6.21 -1.44
N PRO A 122 -7.94 6.56 -1.16
CA PRO A 122 -9.10 5.79 -1.60
C PRO A 122 -9.06 5.46 -3.08
N GLY A 123 -9.56 4.28 -3.47
CA GLY A 123 -9.53 3.79 -4.85
C GLY A 123 -8.17 3.21 -5.30
N THR A 124 -7.13 3.31 -4.47
CA THR A 124 -5.83 2.68 -4.77
C THR A 124 -5.96 1.16 -4.84
N SER A 125 -5.36 0.54 -5.86
CA SER A 125 -5.39 -0.90 -6.05
C SER A 125 -4.65 -1.65 -4.93
N VAL A 126 -5.28 -2.69 -4.40
CA VAL A 126 -4.76 -3.59 -3.37
C VAL A 126 -4.49 -4.96 -3.99
N TYR A 127 -3.28 -5.47 -3.77
CA TYR A 127 -2.80 -6.75 -4.29
C TYR A 127 -2.64 -7.77 -3.16
N ALA A 128 -2.63 -9.06 -3.51
CA ALA A 128 -2.41 -10.11 -2.54
C ALA A 128 -1.06 -9.94 -1.83
N PRO A 129 -1.01 -9.96 -0.48
CA PRO A 129 0.23 -9.88 0.26
C PRO A 129 0.98 -11.21 0.34
N VAL A 130 0.34 -12.32 -0.02
CA VAL A 130 0.88 -13.68 0.03
C VAL A 130 0.40 -14.50 -1.15
N ASP A 131 1.17 -15.53 -1.51
CA ASP A 131 0.67 -16.60 -2.40
C ASP A 131 -0.29 -17.48 -1.61
N GLY A 132 -1.44 -17.82 -2.21
CA GLY A 132 -2.43 -18.64 -1.50
C GLY A 132 -3.76 -18.76 -2.21
N ARG A 133 -4.79 -18.99 -1.41
CA ARG A 133 -6.18 -19.12 -1.88
C ARG A 133 -7.10 -18.29 -1.01
N VAL A 134 -8.05 -17.58 -1.61
CA VAL A 134 -9.13 -16.91 -0.89
C VAL A 134 -10.02 -17.99 -0.24
N VAL A 135 -10.16 -17.94 1.08
CA VAL A 135 -10.97 -18.90 1.87
C VAL A 135 -12.17 -18.24 2.53
N GLY A 136 -12.24 -16.92 2.54
CA GLY A 136 -13.37 -16.15 3.05
C GLY A 136 -13.51 -14.83 2.31
N LEU A 137 -14.76 -14.44 2.10
CA LEU A 137 -15.16 -13.12 1.60
C LEU A 137 -16.45 -12.76 2.34
N THR A 138 -16.35 -11.85 3.30
CA THR A 138 -17.46 -11.49 4.18
C THR A 138 -17.62 -9.98 4.29
N PRO A 139 -18.84 -9.44 4.48
CA PRO A 139 -19.02 -8.02 4.71
C PRO A 139 -18.17 -7.52 5.88
N TYR A 140 -17.51 -6.39 5.72
CA TYR A 140 -16.85 -5.67 6.80
C TYR A 140 -17.84 -4.72 7.43
N VAL A 141 -18.17 -4.93 8.71
CA VAL A 141 -19.25 -4.22 9.41
C VAL A 141 -18.68 -3.32 10.49
N ILE A 142 -19.03 -2.03 10.45
CA ILE A 142 -18.73 -1.03 11.49
C ILE A 142 -20.08 -0.50 12.00
N ASN A 143 -20.33 -0.56 13.31
CA ASN A 143 -21.57 -0.07 13.94
C ASN A 143 -22.86 -0.57 13.27
N GLY A 144 -22.86 -1.83 12.79
CA GLY A 144 -24.03 -2.45 12.14
C GLY A 144 -24.21 -2.12 10.66
N LEU A 145 -23.36 -1.29 10.08
CA LEU A 145 -23.39 -0.96 8.65
C LEU A 145 -22.21 -1.64 7.92
N SER A 146 -22.47 -2.12 6.71
CA SER A 146 -21.44 -2.75 5.87
C SER A 146 -20.64 -1.68 5.13
N TYR A 147 -19.30 -1.80 5.23
CA TYR A 147 -18.33 -0.93 4.57
C TYR A 147 -17.30 -1.79 3.84
N GLY A 148 -17.69 -2.30 2.66
CA GLY A 148 -16.83 -3.19 1.88
C GLY A 148 -16.72 -4.58 2.45
N GLU A 149 -15.59 -5.25 2.21
CA GLU A 149 -15.40 -6.67 2.52
C GLU A 149 -14.13 -6.93 3.32
N ARG A 150 -14.18 -8.03 4.07
CA ARG A 150 -13.02 -8.71 4.60
C ARG A 150 -12.67 -9.86 3.66
N ILE A 151 -11.43 -9.90 3.22
CA ILE A 151 -10.87 -10.94 2.35
C ILE A 151 -9.92 -11.78 3.19
N ASP A 152 -10.24 -13.07 3.35
CA ASP A 152 -9.41 -14.04 4.08
C ASP A 152 -8.64 -14.91 3.09
N ILE A 153 -7.31 -14.93 3.19
CA ILE A 153 -6.41 -15.70 2.33
C ILE A 153 -5.68 -16.74 3.18
N GLN A 154 -5.78 -18.01 2.79
CA GLN A 154 -4.93 -19.06 3.36
C GLN A 154 -3.62 -19.14 2.57
N PRO A 155 -2.46 -18.85 3.19
CA PRO A 155 -1.18 -18.88 2.50
C PRO A 155 -0.79 -20.30 2.11
N ALA A 156 -0.27 -20.49 0.89
CA ALA A 156 0.14 -21.80 0.41
C ALA A 156 1.29 -22.43 1.23
N ARG A 157 2.20 -21.58 1.77
CA ARG A 157 3.35 -22.04 2.57
C ARG A 157 3.10 -22.09 4.07
N ALA A 158 1.96 -21.57 4.55
CA ALA A 158 1.59 -21.55 5.97
C ALA A 158 0.08 -21.79 6.12
N PRO A 159 -0.43 -22.98 5.81
CA PRO A 159 -1.88 -23.27 5.78
C PRO A 159 -2.53 -23.28 7.18
N SER A 160 -1.74 -23.27 8.24
CA SER A 160 -2.22 -23.17 9.64
C SER A 160 -2.67 -21.76 10.05
N VAL A 161 -2.44 -20.76 9.19
CA VAL A 161 -2.86 -19.37 9.43
C VAL A 161 -3.68 -18.84 8.28
N VAL A 162 -4.35 -17.71 8.54
CA VAL A 162 -5.09 -16.93 7.55
C VAL A 162 -4.64 -15.48 7.62
N VAL A 163 -4.44 -14.88 6.46
CA VAL A 163 -4.17 -13.45 6.29
C VAL A 163 -5.48 -12.77 5.92
N SER A 164 -5.95 -11.87 6.76
CA SER A 164 -7.20 -11.12 6.57
C SER A 164 -6.90 -9.69 6.14
N LEU A 165 -7.56 -9.23 5.08
CA LEU A 165 -7.52 -7.84 4.61
C LEU A 165 -8.88 -7.20 4.86
N THR A 166 -8.90 -6.00 5.45
CA THR A 166 -10.08 -5.17 5.65
C THR A 166 -9.85 -3.75 5.17
N HIS A 167 -10.86 -2.86 5.28
CA HIS A 167 -10.85 -1.50 4.75
C HIS A 167 -10.73 -1.45 3.22
N VAL A 168 -11.28 -2.45 2.56
CA VAL A 168 -11.18 -2.63 1.12
C VAL A 168 -12.55 -2.91 0.49
N SER A 169 -12.71 -2.52 -0.78
CA SER A 169 -13.79 -2.96 -1.65
C SER A 169 -13.25 -4.04 -2.59
N ALA A 170 -13.71 -5.27 -2.43
CA ALA A 170 -13.27 -6.41 -3.24
C ALA A 170 -13.67 -6.23 -4.71
N LEU A 171 -12.84 -6.75 -5.62
CA LEU A 171 -13.21 -6.80 -7.04
C LEU A 171 -14.23 -7.92 -7.27
N GLU A 172 -15.16 -7.71 -8.18
CA GLU A 172 -16.17 -8.72 -8.58
C GLU A 172 -15.54 -10.04 -9.07
N SER A 173 -14.31 -9.98 -9.57
CA SER A 173 -13.56 -11.16 -10.02
C SER A 173 -12.98 -12.01 -8.89
N VAL A 174 -13.03 -11.52 -7.63
CA VAL A 174 -12.51 -12.22 -6.46
C VAL A 174 -13.63 -13.01 -5.79
N SER A 175 -13.42 -14.29 -5.59
CA SER A 175 -14.38 -15.19 -4.94
C SER A 175 -13.66 -16.20 -4.04
N VAL A 176 -14.38 -16.82 -3.11
CA VAL A 176 -13.88 -17.94 -2.33
C VAL A 176 -13.42 -19.06 -3.28
N GLY A 177 -12.20 -19.57 -3.07
CA GLY A 177 -11.56 -20.53 -3.96
C GLY A 177 -10.59 -19.92 -4.98
N SER A 178 -10.61 -18.60 -5.20
CA SER A 178 -9.66 -17.93 -6.10
C SER A 178 -8.22 -18.14 -5.64
N THR A 179 -7.34 -18.58 -6.56
CA THR A 179 -5.89 -18.64 -6.32
C THR A 179 -5.30 -17.23 -6.50
N VAL A 180 -4.40 -16.85 -5.60
CA VAL A 180 -3.77 -15.53 -5.61
C VAL A 180 -2.25 -15.64 -5.55
N THR A 181 -1.59 -14.73 -6.26
CA THR A 181 -0.13 -14.60 -6.28
C THR A 181 0.26 -13.25 -5.66
N ALA A 182 1.18 -13.30 -4.70
CA ALA A 182 1.67 -12.12 -3.98
C ALA A 182 2.16 -11.03 -4.94
N SER A 183 1.83 -9.79 -4.65
CA SER A 183 2.18 -8.60 -5.44
C SER A 183 1.71 -8.60 -6.90
N GLN A 184 0.97 -9.61 -7.36
CA GLN A 184 0.50 -9.74 -8.74
C GLN A 184 -1.03 -9.76 -8.85
N THR A 185 -1.70 -10.57 -8.04
CA THR A 185 -3.16 -10.67 -8.09
C THR A 185 -3.78 -9.45 -7.42
N ARG A 186 -4.47 -8.63 -8.20
CA ARG A 186 -5.27 -7.51 -7.68
C ARG A 186 -6.54 -8.05 -7.05
N LEU A 187 -6.80 -7.67 -5.79
CA LEU A 187 -7.91 -8.17 -4.99
C LEU A 187 -9.02 -7.14 -4.81
N ALA A 188 -8.64 -5.88 -4.62
CA ALA A 188 -9.54 -4.87 -4.12
C ALA A 188 -9.04 -3.45 -4.42
N THR A 189 -9.78 -2.47 -3.92
CA THR A 189 -9.35 -1.07 -3.78
C THR A 189 -9.52 -0.59 -2.34
N VAL A 190 -8.68 0.36 -1.93
CA VAL A 190 -8.77 1.02 -0.60
C VAL A 190 -10.08 1.80 -0.50
N LEU A 191 -10.80 1.66 0.61
CA LEU A 191 -12.02 2.41 0.91
C LEU A 191 -11.71 3.78 1.52
N ASP A 192 -12.65 4.70 1.39
CA ASP A 192 -12.67 5.92 2.20
C ASP A 192 -13.52 5.69 3.47
N LEU A 193 -12.85 5.49 4.59
CA LEU A 193 -13.46 5.34 5.91
C LEU A 193 -13.24 6.56 6.81
N SER A 194 -12.64 7.63 6.30
CA SER A 194 -12.31 8.83 7.08
C SER A 194 -13.53 9.55 7.67
N GLY A 195 -14.69 9.41 7.02
CA GLY A 195 -15.99 9.92 7.53
C GLY A 195 -16.71 8.96 8.48
N VAL A 196 -16.24 7.72 8.63
CA VAL A 196 -16.88 6.67 9.44
C VAL A 196 -16.17 6.49 10.77
N GLU A 197 -14.85 6.46 10.73
CA GLU A 197 -14.01 6.27 11.90
C GLU A 197 -12.71 7.07 11.78
N ARG A 198 -12.10 7.36 12.95
CA ARG A 198 -10.83 8.06 13.00
C ARG A 198 -9.71 7.14 12.56
N GLN A 199 -9.07 7.46 11.44
CA GLN A 199 -7.97 6.66 10.90
C GLN A 199 -6.68 6.86 11.72
N SER A 200 -6.11 5.76 12.20
CA SER A 200 -4.91 5.77 13.07
C SER A 200 -3.69 6.33 12.35
N LEU A 201 -3.55 6.08 11.05
CA LEU A 201 -2.44 6.56 10.23
C LEU A 201 -2.48 8.06 9.91
N ALA A 202 -3.62 8.75 10.07
CA ALA A 202 -3.74 10.18 9.80
C ALA A 202 -2.74 11.07 10.58
N ARG A 203 -2.15 10.55 11.67
CA ARG A 203 -1.10 11.24 12.42
C ARG A 203 0.28 11.17 11.77
N TYR A 204 0.47 10.29 10.80
CA TYR A 204 1.74 9.96 10.17
C TYR A 204 1.76 10.23 8.67
N THR A 205 0.64 10.74 8.14
CA THR A 205 0.42 11.07 6.74
C THR A 205 -0.04 12.52 6.60
N ASN A 206 0.00 13.06 5.38
CA ASN A 206 -0.59 14.35 5.05
C ASN A 206 -2.01 14.25 4.47
N ASP A 207 -2.61 13.06 4.55
CA ASP A 207 -3.95 12.75 4.08
C ASP A 207 -4.87 12.27 5.22
N SER A 208 -6.05 11.75 4.88
CA SER A 208 -7.03 11.24 5.86
C SER A 208 -6.60 9.97 6.58
N GLY A 209 -5.47 9.34 6.20
CA GLY A 209 -4.96 8.12 6.80
C GLY A 209 -5.70 6.84 6.38
N ASN A 210 -6.49 6.89 5.30
CA ASN A 210 -7.11 5.67 4.75
C ASN A 210 -6.05 4.64 4.39
N HIS A 211 -6.37 3.36 4.59
CA HIS A 211 -5.40 2.28 4.50
C HIS A 211 -6.07 0.94 4.17
N VAL A 212 -5.29 -0.05 3.81
CA VAL A 212 -5.65 -1.46 3.94
C VAL A 212 -5.10 -1.97 5.26
N ALA A 213 -5.96 -2.61 6.08
CA ALA A 213 -5.55 -3.24 7.33
C ALA A 213 -5.36 -4.74 7.11
N ILE A 214 -4.26 -5.29 7.66
CA ILE A 214 -3.85 -6.68 7.51
C ILE A 214 -3.64 -7.29 8.88
N GLU A 215 -4.21 -8.47 9.10
CA GLU A 215 -4.02 -9.28 10.28
C GLU A 215 -3.67 -10.73 9.89
N VAL A 216 -2.93 -11.41 10.74
CA VAL A 216 -2.69 -12.85 10.60
C VAL A 216 -3.27 -13.56 11.82
N ARG A 217 -4.08 -14.58 11.59
CA ARG A 217 -4.75 -15.35 12.63
C ARG A 217 -4.54 -16.85 12.43
N PRO A 218 -4.62 -17.68 13.48
CA PRO A 218 -4.69 -19.13 13.30
C PRO A 218 -5.91 -19.52 12.43
N ALA A 219 -5.73 -20.44 11.50
CA ALA A 219 -6.80 -20.90 10.59
C ALA A 219 -7.99 -21.48 11.35
N ALA A 220 -7.75 -22.09 12.52
CA ALA A 220 -8.81 -22.61 13.40
C ALA A 220 -9.76 -21.54 13.95
N THR A 221 -9.43 -20.24 13.81
CA THR A 221 -10.31 -19.13 14.21
C THR A 221 -11.30 -18.68 13.13
N LEU A 222 -11.21 -19.24 11.92
CA LEU A 222 -12.24 -19.04 10.90
C LEU A 222 -13.53 -19.71 11.38
N ALA A 223 -14.56 -18.91 11.62
CA ALA A 223 -15.92 -19.44 11.73
C ALA A 223 -16.37 -19.76 10.29
N PHE A 224 -16.45 -21.03 9.97
CA PHE A 224 -17.19 -21.44 8.79
C PHE A 224 -18.69 -21.30 9.10
N PRO A 225 -19.49 -20.71 8.21
CA PRO A 225 -20.93 -20.66 8.38
C PRO A 225 -21.56 -22.06 8.35
#